data_8ba35c7f9d02b80b3442b3d2e33912b4
#
_entry.id   8ba35c7f9d02b80b3442b3d2e33912b4
#
_cell.length_a   1.000
_cell.length_b   1.000
_cell.length_c   1.000
_cell.angle_alpha   90.00
_cell.angle_beta   90.00
_cell.angle_gamma   90.00
#
_symmetry.space_group_name_H-M   'P 1'
#
loop_
_entity.id
_entity.type
_entity.pdbx_description
1 polymer ?
#
loop_
_entity_poly.entity_id
_entity_poly.type
_entity_poly.pdbx_seq_one_letter_code
_entity_poly.pdbx_strand_id
1 'polypeptide(L)'
;MPVITFANTKGGAGKTTAVLLLATELARQGYRVTILDADPQHWISRWHEISGHVPNISVIDFVTTASLPQHISENKHNTDYFIIDLPGARNPLLATAVGLSDHVLIPIQGCAMDARGGAQVLELLQYLEEKAGIKIGHSVVLTRVNSMVTTRALQLVKALLNERHVSVLDTAIIERSAFRDIFDCGGTLHTMDPTRVSNLDKARENALCFAEEIIRKVPGRLPVAIRLANAMGRAA
;
A
#
# COMPACT_ATOMS: atom_id res chain seq x y z
N MET A 1 -9.68 -12.70 0.97
CA MET A 1 -8.26 -12.33 1.05
C MET A 1 -8.05 -11.32 -0.08
N PRO A 2 -8.08 -10.05 0.25
CA PRO A 2 -7.92 -9.01 -0.76
C PRO A 2 -6.48 -8.90 -1.27
N VAL A 3 -6.39 -8.53 -2.55
CA VAL A 3 -5.16 -8.14 -3.25
C VAL A 3 -5.19 -6.63 -3.43
N ILE A 4 -4.22 -5.94 -2.85
CA ILE A 4 -4.08 -4.47 -2.91
C ILE A 4 -2.83 -4.13 -3.71
N THR A 5 -2.97 -3.41 -4.80
CA THR A 5 -1.84 -2.96 -5.62
C THR A 5 -1.58 -1.48 -5.45
N PHE A 6 -0.31 -1.12 -5.22
CA PHE A 6 0.12 0.26 -5.25
C PHE A 6 0.64 0.63 -6.64
N ALA A 7 -0.08 1.48 -7.35
CA ALA A 7 0.17 1.80 -8.74
C ALA A 7 0.34 3.30 -8.99
N ASN A 8 1.44 3.68 -9.58
CA ASN A 8 1.68 4.99 -10.20
C ASN A 8 2.82 4.80 -11.20
N THR A 9 2.65 5.31 -12.43
CA THR A 9 3.65 5.15 -13.50
C THR A 9 4.86 6.06 -13.33
N LYS A 10 4.88 6.90 -12.29
CA LYS A 10 6.02 7.75 -11.95
C LYS A 10 6.82 7.17 -10.78
N GLY A 11 8.14 7.19 -10.90
CA GLY A 11 9.06 6.90 -9.80
C GLY A 11 8.98 7.97 -8.70
N GLY A 12 9.20 7.57 -7.45
CA GLY A 12 9.23 8.49 -6.31
C GLY A 12 7.87 8.92 -5.76
N ALA A 13 6.74 8.43 -6.30
CA ALA A 13 5.40 8.77 -5.83
C ALA A 13 5.06 8.27 -4.42
N GLY A 14 5.95 7.54 -3.77
CA GLY A 14 5.77 7.02 -2.40
C GLY A 14 5.08 5.66 -2.33
N LYS A 15 5.03 4.89 -3.43
CA LYS A 15 4.44 3.53 -3.48
C LYS A 15 5.05 2.61 -2.42
N THR A 16 6.33 2.33 -2.53
CA THR A 16 7.08 1.43 -1.64
C THR A 16 6.97 1.82 -0.16
N THR A 17 7.03 3.13 0.14
CA THR A 17 6.81 3.62 1.51
C THR A 17 5.39 3.32 1.98
N ALA A 18 4.38 3.60 1.17
CA ALA A 18 2.99 3.33 1.53
C ALA A 18 2.70 1.82 1.67
N VAL A 19 3.30 0.97 0.82
CA VAL A 19 3.30 -0.49 0.94
C VAL A 19 3.81 -0.92 2.31
N LEU A 20 4.99 -0.44 2.70
CA LEU A 20 5.63 -0.84 3.95
C LEU A 20 4.84 -0.39 5.17
N LEU A 21 4.33 0.85 5.17
CA LEU A 21 3.50 1.37 6.25
C LEU A 21 2.20 0.56 6.42
N LEU A 22 1.52 0.24 5.33
CA LEU A 22 0.31 -0.57 5.36
C LEU A 22 0.62 -1.99 5.85
N ALA A 23 1.62 -2.64 5.28
CA ALA A 23 1.98 -4.02 5.60
C ALA A 23 2.36 -4.20 7.08
N THR A 24 3.19 -3.30 7.61
CA THR A 24 3.65 -3.37 9.00
C THR A 24 2.53 -3.10 10.00
N GLU A 25 1.60 -2.18 9.71
CA GLU A 25 0.45 -1.93 10.58
C GLU A 25 -0.59 -3.06 10.52
N LEU A 26 -0.86 -3.64 9.35
CA LEU A 26 -1.70 -4.82 9.23
C LEU A 26 -1.13 -6.00 10.01
N ALA A 27 0.17 -6.26 9.85
CA ALA A 27 0.87 -7.34 10.56
C ALA A 27 0.84 -7.15 12.08
N ARG A 28 1.01 -5.92 12.56
CA ARG A 28 0.89 -5.55 13.98
C ARG A 28 -0.51 -5.81 14.53
N GLN A 29 -1.55 -5.63 13.70
CA GLN A 29 -2.93 -5.95 14.07
C GLN A 29 -3.25 -7.46 13.96
N GLY A 30 -2.26 -8.29 13.64
CA GLY A 30 -2.37 -9.74 13.61
C GLY A 30 -2.83 -10.32 12.27
N TYR A 31 -2.91 -9.51 11.20
CA TYR A 31 -3.14 -10.02 9.86
C TYR A 31 -1.86 -10.62 9.27
N ARG A 32 -1.99 -11.75 8.57
CA ARG A 32 -0.89 -12.31 7.78
C ARG A 32 -0.81 -11.57 6.45
N VAL A 33 0.31 -10.92 6.20
CA VAL A 33 0.54 -10.09 5.02
C VAL A 33 1.60 -10.72 4.14
N THR A 34 1.31 -10.87 2.86
CA THR A 34 2.32 -11.23 1.86
C THR A 34 2.54 -10.05 0.94
N ILE A 35 3.78 -9.55 0.91
CA ILE A 35 4.19 -8.48 0.00
C ILE A 35 4.82 -9.12 -1.24
N LEU A 36 4.33 -8.74 -2.41
CA LEU A 36 4.89 -9.12 -3.71
C LEU A 36 5.72 -7.94 -4.21
N ASP A 37 7.04 -8.03 -4.03
CA ASP A 37 8.02 -7.00 -4.43
C ASP A 37 8.33 -7.16 -5.92
N ALA A 38 7.62 -6.39 -6.74
CA ALA A 38 7.72 -6.41 -8.18
C ALA A 38 8.52 -5.22 -8.75
N ASP A 39 9.09 -4.37 -7.87
CA ASP A 39 9.97 -3.27 -8.28
C ASP A 39 11.41 -3.81 -8.46
N PRO A 40 12.07 -3.61 -9.62
CA PRO A 40 13.46 -4.00 -9.83
C PRO A 40 14.47 -3.38 -8.84
N GLN A 41 14.08 -2.36 -8.11
CA GLN A 41 14.91 -1.78 -7.05
C GLN A 41 14.96 -2.64 -5.78
N HIS A 42 13.98 -3.54 -5.59
CA HIS A 42 13.91 -4.50 -4.47
C HIS A 42 14.04 -3.85 -3.09
N TRP A 43 13.43 -2.66 -2.90
CA TRP A 43 13.51 -1.95 -1.63
C TRP A 43 12.83 -2.69 -0.49
N ILE A 44 11.69 -3.35 -0.75
CA ILE A 44 10.97 -4.15 0.25
C ILE A 44 11.78 -5.40 0.61
N SER A 45 12.35 -6.08 -0.38
CA SER A 45 13.17 -7.28 -0.17
C SER A 45 14.42 -6.96 0.66
N ARG A 46 15.12 -5.86 0.34
CA ARG A 46 16.25 -5.37 1.14
C ARG A 46 15.85 -4.99 2.56
N TRP A 47 14.74 -4.28 2.72
CA TRP A 47 14.22 -3.98 4.05
C TRP A 47 13.95 -5.26 4.84
N HIS A 48 13.35 -6.27 4.21
CA HIS A 48 13.06 -7.56 4.85
C HIS A 48 14.33 -8.29 5.27
N GLU A 49 15.36 -8.29 4.44
CA GLU A 49 16.68 -8.86 4.78
C GLU A 49 17.31 -8.17 5.99
N ILE A 50 17.33 -6.82 6.02
CA ILE A 50 17.88 -6.05 7.14
C ILE A 50 17.04 -6.26 8.42
N SER A 51 15.72 -6.37 8.29
CA SER A 51 14.80 -6.53 9.41
C SER A 51 14.88 -7.91 10.06
N GLY A 52 15.33 -8.92 9.33
CA GLY A 52 15.22 -10.32 9.73
C GLY A 52 13.77 -10.76 9.82
N HIS A 53 13.42 -11.51 10.86
CA HIS A 53 12.06 -11.99 11.04
C HIS A 53 11.11 -10.87 11.54
N VAL A 54 10.18 -10.47 10.70
CA VAL A 54 9.06 -9.59 11.07
C VAL A 54 7.78 -10.45 11.18
N PRO A 55 7.18 -10.59 12.37
CA PRO A 55 6.00 -11.41 12.56
C PRO A 55 4.86 -11.06 11.60
N ASN A 56 4.20 -12.07 11.06
CA ASN A 56 3.06 -11.96 10.14
C ASN A 56 3.37 -11.30 8.79
N ILE A 57 4.63 -11.07 8.43
CA ILE A 57 5.02 -10.57 7.11
C ILE A 57 5.83 -11.63 6.37
N SER A 58 5.46 -11.87 5.13
CA SER A 58 6.22 -12.62 4.13
C SER A 58 6.46 -11.73 2.92
N VAL A 59 7.66 -11.80 2.36
CA VAL A 59 8.03 -11.05 1.14
C VAL A 59 8.40 -12.06 0.07
N ILE A 60 7.85 -11.86 -1.13
CA ILE A 60 8.18 -12.61 -2.34
C ILE A 60 8.78 -11.62 -3.33
N ASP A 61 10.00 -11.85 -3.71
CA ASP A 61 10.75 -11.08 -4.70
C ASP A 61 10.68 -11.72 -6.11
N PHE A 62 11.34 -11.11 -7.08
CA PHE A 62 11.38 -11.58 -8.47
C PHE A 62 10.01 -11.84 -9.10
N VAL A 63 9.04 -11.00 -8.79
CA VAL A 63 7.68 -11.09 -9.32
C VAL A 63 7.62 -10.61 -10.77
N THR A 64 7.13 -11.48 -11.64
CA THR A 64 6.96 -11.21 -13.08
C THR A 64 5.48 -11.25 -13.47
N THR A 65 5.15 -10.80 -14.67
CA THR A 65 3.80 -10.90 -15.21
C THR A 65 3.29 -12.35 -15.22
N ALA A 66 4.16 -13.32 -15.50
CA ALA A 66 3.79 -14.74 -15.56
C ALA A 66 3.66 -15.37 -14.16
N SER A 67 4.56 -15.02 -13.22
CA SER A 67 4.57 -15.62 -11.89
C SER A 67 3.56 -15.00 -10.91
N LEU A 68 3.12 -13.76 -11.13
CA LEU A 68 2.23 -13.05 -10.22
C LEU A 68 0.93 -13.81 -9.87
N PRO A 69 0.16 -14.34 -10.85
CA PRO A 69 -1.05 -15.12 -10.53
C PRO A 69 -0.75 -16.38 -9.73
N GLN A 70 0.38 -17.04 -10.03
CA GLN A 70 0.82 -18.24 -9.34
C GLN A 70 1.16 -17.95 -7.88
N HIS A 71 1.96 -16.92 -7.57
CA HIS A 71 2.29 -16.51 -6.22
C HIS A 71 1.05 -16.22 -5.37
N ILE A 72 0.05 -15.52 -5.93
CA ILE A 72 -1.23 -15.27 -5.24
C ILE A 72 -1.95 -16.60 -4.96
N SER A 73 -2.04 -17.49 -5.95
CA SER A 73 -2.76 -18.77 -5.82
C SER A 73 -2.13 -19.69 -4.78
N GLU A 74 -0.80 -19.82 -4.79
CA GLU A 74 -0.05 -20.71 -3.88
C GLU A 74 -0.13 -20.22 -2.42
N ASN A 75 -0.13 -18.92 -2.19
CA ASN A 75 -0.06 -18.35 -0.85
C ASN A 75 -1.42 -17.95 -0.26
N LYS A 76 -2.52 -18.10 -0.99
CA LYS A 76 -3.87 -17.62 -0.58
C LYS A 76 -4.39 -18.18 0.74
N HIS A 77 -3.95 -19.37 1.15
CA HIS A 77 -4.40 -20.00 2.40
C HIS A 77 -3.65 -19.47 3.63
N ASN A 78 -2.43 -18.94 3.43
CA ASN A 78 -1.56 -18.44 4.49
C ASN A 78 -1.54 -16.90 4.58
N THR A 79 -2.32 -16.23 3.74
CA THR A 79 -2.32 -14.76 3.61
C THR A 79 -3.71 -14.22 3.88
N ASP A 80 -3.79 -13.13 4.64
CA ASP A 80 -5.02 -12.38 4.89
C ASP A 80 -5.08 -11.13 4.00
N TYR A 81 -3.92 -10.57 3.63
CA TYR A 81 -3.75 -9.47 2.65
C TYR A 81 -2.55 -9.71 1.75
N PHE A 82 -2.76 -9.62 0.43
CA PHE A 82 -1.66 -9.44 -0.51
C PHE A 82 -1.46 -7.96 -0.81
N ILE A 83 -0.20 -7.52 -0.81
CA ILE A 83 0.17 -6.15 -1.17
C ILE A 83 1.21 -6.24 -2.29
N ILE A 84 0.94 -5.57 -3.42
CA ILE A 84 1.84 -5.58 -4.58
C ILE A 84 2.52 -4.21 -4.69
N ASP A 85 3.85 -4.20 -4.62
CA ASP A 85 4.69 -3.03 -4.90
C ASP A 85 5.16 -3.05 -6.35
N LEU A 86 4.73 -2.08 -7.14
CA LEU A 86 5.02 -1.99 -8.57
C LEU A 86 6.10 -0.95 -8.87
N PRO A 87 6.91 -1.14 -9.93
CA PRO A 87 7.83 -0.13 -10.41
C PRO A 87 7.10 1.15 -10.84
N GLY A 88 7.82 2.27 -10.77
CA GLY A 88 7.34 3.56 -11.25
C GLY A 88 7.50 3.68 -12.77
N ALA A 89 6.91 2.77 -13.54
CA ALA A 89 6.99 2.77 -15.00
C ALA A 89 5.74 2.12 -15.62
N ARG A 90 5.45 2.47 -16.86
CA ARG A 90 4.50 1.69 -17.69
C ARG A 90 5.17 0.40 -18.12
N ASN A 91 4.61 -0.72 -17.69
CA ASN A 91 5.05 -2.05 -18.12
C ASN A 91 3.86 -3.03 -18.14
N PRO A 92 3.98 -4.19 -18.78
CA PRO A 92 2.90 -5.20 -18.81
C PRO A 92 2.47 -5.68 -17.42
N LEU A 93 3.38 -5.69 -16.44
CA LEU A 93 3.10 -6.10 -15.08
C LEU A 93 2.06 -5.19 -14.39
N LEU A 94 2.06 -3.88 -14.70
CA LEU A 94 1.04 -2.96 -14.20
C LEU A 94 -0.38 -3.41 -14.54
N ALA A 95 -0.63 -3.74 -15.81
CA ALA A 95 -1.96 -4.17 -16.26
C ALA A 95 -2.37 -5.50 -15.62
N THR A 96 -1.43 -6.45 -15.52
CA THR A 96 -1.67 -7.75 -14.87
C THR A 96 -1.97 -7.59 -13.39
N ALA A 97 -1.16 -6.82 -12.65
CA ALA A 97 -1.36 -6.58 -11.23
C ALA A 97 -2.69 -5.86 -10.95
N VAL A 98 -3.00 -4.82 -11.72
CA VAL A 98 -4.29 -4.11 -11.63
C VAL A 98 -5.44 -5.06 -11.90
N GLY A 99 -5.38 -5.89 -12.94
CA GLY A 99 -6.43 -6.85 -13.28
C GLY A 99 -6.66 -7.95 -12.24
N LEU A 100 -5.67 -8.24 -11.40
CA LEU A 100 -5.75 -9.22 -10.30
C LEU A 100 -6.13 -8.59 -8.95
N SER A 101 -6.27 -7.26 -8.89
CA SER A 101 -6.49 -6.53 -7.64
C SER A 101 -7.97 -6.43 -7.29
N ASP A 102 -8.27 -6.56 -6.01
CA ASP A 102 -9.55 -6.16 -5.42
C ASP A 102 -9.60 -4.64 -5.21
N HIS A 103 -8.43 -4.02 -4.96
CA HIS A 103 -8.32 -2.58 -4.79
C HIS A 103 -6.96 -2.04 -5.25
N VAL A 104 -6.98 -0.90 -5.95
CA VAL A 104 -5.77 -0.19 -6.38
C VAL A 104 -5.62 1.09 -5.60
N LEU A 105 -4.50 1.24 -4.91
CA LEU A 105 -4.09 2.48 -4.26
C LEU A 105 -3.16 3.24 -5.20
N ILE A 106 -3.48 4.51 -5.41
CA ILE A 106 -2.75 5.38 -6.34
C ILE A 106 -2.07 6.48 -5.53
N PRO A 107 -0.80 6.29 -5.11
CA PRO A 107 -0.04 7.31 -4.40
C PRO A 107 0.24 8.50 -5.32
N ILE A 108 -0.09 9.72 -4.87
CA ILE A 108 0.15 10.97 -5.60
C ILE A 108 0.74 11.99 -4.63
N GLN A 109 1.88 12.58 -5.00
CA GLN A 109 2.38 13.76 -4.31
C GLN A 109 1.62 15.01 -4.80
N GLY A 110 1.67 16.08 -4.03
CA GLY A 110 0.98 17.32 -4.36
C GLY A 110 1.61 18.12 -5.49
N CYS A 111 2.07 17.47 -6.58
CA CYS A 111 2.59 18.16 -7.75
C CYS A 111 1.93 17.63 -9.05
N ALA A 112 1.88 18.49 -10.08
CA ALA A 112 1.23 18.16 -11.35
C ALA A 112 1.85 16.96 -12.09
N MET A 113 3.17 16.75 -11.95
CA MET A 113 3.84 15.62 -12.60
C MET A 113 3.42 14.27 -11.99
N ASP A 114 3.18 14.23 -10.69
CA ASP A 114 2.75 13.00 -10.00
C ASP A 114 1.29 12.69 -10.28
N ALA A 115 0.47 13.74 -10.42
CA ALA A 115 -0.92 13.61 -10.84
C ALA A 115 -1.03 12.97 -12.23
N ARG A 116 -0.09 13.25 -13.17
CA ARG A 116 -0.06 12.63 -14.49
C ARG A 116 0.18 11.11 -14.43
N GLY A 117 1.09 10.66 -13.55
CA GLY A 117 1.34 9.23 -13.36
C GLY A 117 0.12 8.50 -12.78
N GLY A 118 -0.57 9.13 -11.84
CA GLY A 118 -1.84 8.62 -11.30
C GLY A 118 -2.96 8.61 -12.33
N ALA A 119 -3.08 9.65 -13.17
CA ALA A 119 -4.08 9.71 -14.24
C ALA A 119 -3.97 8.54 -15.22
N GLN A 120 -2.75 8.12 -15.54
CA GLN A 120 -2.53 6.95 -16.41
C GLN A 120 -3.02 5.63 -15.80
N VAL A 121 -2.98 5.50 -14.47
CA VAL A 121 -3.56 4.34 -13.78
C VAL A 121 -5.09 4.42 -13.82
N LEU A 122 -5.66 5.59 -13.61
CA LEU A 122 -7.12 5.81 -13.74
C LEU A 122 -7.63 5.51 -15.15
N GLU A 123 -6.89 5.94 -16.18
CA GLU A 123 -7.19 5.59 -17.59
C GLU A 123 -7.18 4.08 -17.82
N LEU A 124 -6.21 3.36 -17.22
CA LEU A 124 -6.16 1.90 -17.31
C LEU A 124 -7.37 1.24 -16.62
N LEU A 125 -7.73 1.71 -15.42
CA LEU A 125 -8.90 1.20 -14.70
C LEU A 125 -10.19 1.42 -15.48
N GLN A 126 -10.37 2.60 -16.06
CA GLN A 126 -11.50 2.93 -16.91
C GLN A 126 -11.53 2.04 -18.16
N TYR A 127 -10.39 1.84 -18.82
CA TYR A 127 -10.28 0.95 -19.97
C TYR A 127 -10.69 -0.50 -19.64
N LEU A 128 -10.26 -1.03 -18.47
CA LEU A 128 -10.65 -2.38 -18.04
C LEU A 128 -12.15 -2.48 -17.75
N GLU A 129 -12.75 -1.45 -17.16
CA GLU A 129 -14.20 -1.41 -16.92
C GLU A 129 -14.99 -1.36 -18.24
N GLU A 130 -14.61 -0.47 -19.16
CA GLU A 130 -15.33 -0.28 -20.42
C GLU A 130 -15.15 -1.42 -21.43
N LYS A 131 -13.94 -1.99 -21.53
CA LYS A 131 -13.60 -2.99 -22.58
C LYS A 131 -13.67 -4.42 -22.09
N ALA A 132 -13.42 -4.67 -20.81
CA ALA A 132 -13.42 -6.03 -20.25
C ALA A 132 -14.55 -6.26 -19.24
N GLY A 133 -15.31 -5.24 -18.87
CA GLY A 133 -16.34 -5.32 -17.82
C GLY A 133 -15.76 -5.55 -16.42
N ILE A 134 -14.46 -5.30 -16.23
CA ILE A 134 -13.76 -5.54 -14.96
C ILE A 134 -13.75 -4.26 -14.15
N LYS A 135 -14.60 -4.19 -13.13
CA LYS A 135 -14.66 -3.06 -12.21
C LYS A 135 -13.79 -3.32 -11.00
N ILE A 136 -12.74 -2.51 -10.83
CA ILE A 136 -11.76 -2.63 -9.74
C ILE A 136 -11.91 -1.44 -8.81
N GLY A 137 -12.03 -1.71 -7.48
CA GLY A 137 -12.03 -0.66 -6.47
C GLY A 137 -10.72 0.12 -6.50
N HIS A 138 -10.77 1.44 -6.36
CA HIS A 138 -9.54 2.22 -6.33
C HIS A 138 -9.70 3.49 -5.48
N SER A 139 -8.57 3.99 -4.96
CA SER A 139 -8.51 5.25 -4.23
C SER A 139 -7.14 5.90 -4.42
N VAL A 140 -7.14 7.23 -4.48
CA VAL A 140 -5.91 8.01 -4.42
C VAL A 140 -5.50 8.18 -2.96
N VAL A 141 -4.21 8.00 -2.67
CA VAL A 141 -3.60 8.39 -1.41
C VAL A 141 -2.59 9.52 -1.65
N LEU A 142 -2.80 10.64 -0.95
CA LEU A 142 -1.85 11.76 -1.00
C LEU A 142 -0.63 11.41 -0.17
N THR A 143 0.57 11.54 -0.76
CA THR A 143 1.84 11.19 -0.13
C THR A 143 2.76 12.39 -0.03
N ARG A 144 3.73 12.33 0.89
CA ARG A 144 4.70 13.40 1.16
C ARG A 144 4.02 14.76 1.39
N VAL A 145 2.88 14.73 2.06
CA VAL A 145 2.15 15.95 2.39
C VAL A 145 2.86 16.67 3.53
N ASN A 146 3.05 17.97 3.39
CA ASN A 146 3.51 18.79 4.51
C ASN A 146 2.32 19.04 5.45
N SER A 147 2.47 18.69 6.73
CA SER A 147 1.40 18.85 7.73
C SER A 147 1.08 20.31 8.08
N MET A 148 2.02 21.23 7.79
CA MET A 148 1.90 22.65 8.17
C MET A 148 1.48 23.55 7.03
N VAL A 149 1.70 23.13 5.77
CA VAL A 149 1.47 23.98 4.61
C VAL A 149 0.71 23.22 3.53
N THR A 150 -0.47 23.73 3.19
CA THR A 150 -1.19 23.27 2.00
C THR A 150 -0.77 24.09 0.80
N THR A 151 0.01 23.48 -0.11
CA THR A 151 0.49 24.16 -1.32
C THR A 151 -0.63 24.37 -2.34
N ARG A 152 -0.52 25.41 -3.20
CA ARG A 152 -1.45 25.62 -4.32
C ARG A 152 -1.52 24.40 -5.24
N ALA A 153 -0.39 23.73 -5.48
CA ALA A 153 -0.31 22.52 -6.29
C ALA A 153 -1.17 21.38 -5.70
N LEU A 154 -1.08 21.16 -4.38
CA LEU A 154 -1.90 20.16 -3.69
C LEU A 154 -3.40 20.50 -3.76
N GLN A 155 -3.77 21.77 -3.63
CA GLN A 155 -5.17 22.22 -3.77
C GLN A 155 -5.70 21.95 -5.18
N LEU A 156 -4.91 22.25 -6.21
CA LEU A 156 -5.26 21.97 -7.61
C LEU A 156 -5.44 20.47 -7.86
N VAL A 157 -4.53 19.63 -7.33
CA VAL A 157 -4.66 18.16 -7.46
C VAL A 157 -5.94 17.68 -6.79
N LYS A 158 -6.25 18.14 -5.58
CA LYS A 158 -7.50 17.79 -4.88
C LYS A 158 -8.74 18.24 -5.65
N ALA A 159 -8.74 19.44 -6.20
CA ALA A 159 -9.85 19.95 -7.00
C ALA A 159 -10.08 19.10 -8.27
N LEU A 160 -9.02 18.76 -9.00
CA LEU A 160 -9.10 17.91 -10.20
C LEU A 160 -9.60 16.50 -9.89
N LEU A 161 -9.18 15.90 -8.76
CA LEU A 161 -9.63 14.58 -8.34
C LEU A 161 -11.13 14.61 -7.98
N ASN A 162 -11.55 15.66 -7.27
CA ASN A 162 -12.96 15.86 -6.89
C ASN A 162 -13.86 16.09 -8.11
N GLU A 163 -13.44 16.92 -9.06
CA GLU A 163 -14.16 17.16 -10.31
C GLU A 163 -14.37 15.86 -11.12
N ARG A 164 -13.41 14.96 -11.08
CA ARG A 164 -13.47 13.66 -11.74
C ARG A 164 -14.13 12.56 -10.89
N HIS A 165 -14.68 12.91 -9.73
CA HIS A 165 -15.27 11.97 -8.77
C HIS A 165 -14.36 10.80 -8.38
N VAL A 166 -13.04 11.02 -8.35
CA VAL A 166 -12.07 10.02 -7.92
C VAL A 166 -12.06 9.94 -6.41
N SER A 167 -12.20 8.74 -5.87
CA SER A 167 -12.10 8.49 -4.42
C SER A 167 -10.70 8.83 -3.92
N VAL A 168 -10.60 9.76 -2.97
CA VAL A 168 -9.36 10.12 -2.28
C VAL A 168 -9.47 9.66 -0.84
N LEU A 169 -8.41 9.07 -0.29
CA LEU A 169 -8.36 8.72 1.13
C LEU A 169 -8.36 9.99 1.99
N ASP A 170 -9.06 9.94 3.11
CA ASP A 170 -9.06 11.02 4.10
C ASP A 170 -7.68 11.16 4.75
N THR A 171 -7.01 10.02 4.97
CA THR A 171 -5.68 9.96 5.57
C THR A 171 -4.59 10.12 4.51
N ALA A 172 -3.92 11.26 4.52
CA ALA A 172 -2.71 11.47 3.73
C ALA A 172 -1.47 10.90 4.47
N ILE A 173 -0.48 10.44 3.71
CA ILE A 173 0.84 10.06 4.24
C ILE A 173 1.70 11.33 4.32
N ILE A 174 1.98 11.75 5.54
CA ILE A 174 2.74 12.97 5.83
C ILE A 174 4.24 12.71 5.59
N GLU A 175 4.96 13.71 5.06
CA GLU A 175 6.43 13.61 4.93
C GLU A 175 7.09 13.54 6.31
N ARG A 176 7.80 12.44 6.59
CA ARG A 176 8.49 12.20 7.86
C ARG A 176 9.81 11.49 7.64
N SER A 177 10.83 11.83 8.44
CA SER A 177 12.11 11.13 8.42
C SER A 177 11.94 9.65 8.75
N ALA A 178 11.15 9.32 9.77
CA ALA A 178 10.87 7.95 10.20
C ALA A 178 10.46 7.00 9.05
N PHE A 179 9.76 7.53 8.04
CA PHE A 179 9.33 6.75 6.88
C PHE A 179 10.45 6.47 5.87
N ARG A 180 11.55 7.18 5.95
CA ARG A 180 12.79 6.88 5.21
C ARG A 180 13.71 6.00 6.04
N ASP A 181 13.88 6.37 7.30
CA ASP A 181 14.79 5.71 8.23
C ASP A 181 14.46 4.22 8.41
N ILE A 182 13.17 3.81 8.23
CA ILE A 182 12.74 2.42 8.32
C ILE A 182 13.40 1.52 7.25
N PHE A 183 13.74 2.05 6.07
CA PHE A 183 14.42 1.30 5.02
C PHE A 183 15.90 1.07 5.32
N ASP A 184 16.51 2.02 6.03
CA ASP A 184 17.94 1.95 6.40
C ASP A 184 18.15 1.13 7.68
N CYS A 185 17.22 1.22 8.63
CA CYS A 185 17.34 0.57 9.94
C CYS A 185 16.69 -0.82 9.98
N GLY A 186 15.81 -1.14 9.04
CA GLY A 186 14.96 -2.32 9.13
C GLY A 186 13.88 -2.24 10.21
N GLY A 187 13.20 -3.36 10.46
CA GLY A 187 12.14 -3.43 11.47
C GLY A 187 10.86 -2.67 11.10
N THR A 188 10.17 -2.14 12.10
CA THR A 188 8.93 -1.39 11.94
C THR A 188 9.01 -0.06 12.68
N LEU A 189 8.07 0.85 12.46
CA LEU A 189 7.98 2.10 13.25
C LEU A 189 7.88 1.82 14.76
N HIS A 190 7.38 0.66 15.15
CA HIS A 190 7.21 0.26 16.56
C HIS A 190 8.47 -0.34 17.18
N THR A 191 9.43 -0.78 16.38
CA THR A 191 10.73 -1.29 16.83
C THR A 191 11.84 -0.23 16.80
N MET A 192 11.60 0.93 16.19
CA MET A 192 12.55 2.03 16.14
C MET A 192 12.76 2.68 17.50
N ASP A 193 14.00 3.11 17.76
CA ASP A 193 14.38 3.83 18.97
C ASP A 193 13.85 5.28 18.94
N PRO A 194 12.93 5.67 19.86
CA PRO A 194 12.35 7.00 19.87
C PRO A 194 13.36 8.11 20.22
N THR A 195 14.52 7.76 20.74
CA THR A 195 15.59 8.73 21.04
C THR A 195 16.37 9.15 19.79
N ARG A 196 16.34 8.31 18.75
CA ARG A 196 17.06 8.52 17.48
C ARG A 196 16.19 9.05 16.35
N VAL A 197 14.87 8.87 16.45
CA VAL A 197 13.93 9.22 15.39
C VAL A 197 12.94 10.27 15.85
N SER A 198 12.97 11.44 15.25
CA SER A 198 12.10 12.54 15.62
C SER A 198 10.63 12.29 15.26
N ASN A 199 9.72 12.71 16.14
CA ASN A 199 8.26 12.61 15.94
C ASN A 199 7.76 11.20 15.59
N LEU A 200 8.38 10.17 16.16
CA LEU A 200 8.05 8.77 15.90
C LEU A 200 6.59 8.43 16.26
N ASP A 201 6.05 8.97 17.34
CA ASP A 201 4.65 8.72 17.74
C ASP A 201 3.65 9.27 16.71
N LYS A 202 3.93 10.45 16.14
CA LYS A 202 3.11 10.99 15.04
C LYS A 202 3.27 10.19 13.74
N ALA A 203 4.42 9.55 13.53
CA ALA A 203 4.61 8.64 12.41
C ALA A 203 3.79 7.36 12.58
N ARG A 204 3.80 6.77 13.78
CA ARG A 204 2.98 5.60 14.15
C ARG A 204 1.49 5.89 14.02
N GLU A 205 1.02 7.02 14.55
CA GLU A 205 -0.36 7.47 14.44
C GLU A 205 -0.80 7.61 12.97
N ASN A 206 0.01 8.27 12.13
CA ASN A 206 -0.31 8.45 10.72
C ASN A 206 -0.37 7.10 9.95
N ALA A 207 0.57 6.19 10.21
CA ALA A 207 0.56 4.86 9.63
C ALA A 207 -0.66 4.04 10.08
N LEU A 208 -1.01 4.12 11.37
CA LEU A 208 -2.19 3.45 11.92
C LEU A 208 -3.49 3.96 11.27
N CYS A 209 -3.71 5.30 11.23
CA CYS A 209 -4.91 5.89 10.61
C CYS A 209 -5.02 5.47 9.14
N PHE A 210 -3.91 5.46 8.41
CA PHE A 210 -3.87 4.99 7.02
C PHE A 210 -4.29 3.52 6.90
N ALA A 211 -3.74 2.63 7.72
CA ALA A 211 -4.07 1.21 7.70
C ALA A 211 -5.54 0.97 8.08
N GLU A 212 -6.06 1.64 9.10
CA GLU A 212 -7.45 1.53 9.53
C GLU A 212 -8.44 1.99 8.45
N GLU A 213 -8.11 3.06 7.72
CA GLU A 213 -8.92 3.50 6.59
C GLU A 213 -8.95 2.44 5.48
N ILE A 214 -7.81 1.81 5.18
CA ILE A 214 -7.76 0.73 4.20
C ILE A 214 -8.53 -0.50 4.67
N ILE A 215 -8.43 -0.90 5.93
CA ILE A 215 -9.20 -2.03 6.47
C ILE A 215 -10.71 -1.80 6.34
N ARG A 216 -11.19 -0.57 6.57
CA ARG A 216 -12.61 -0.23 6.39
C ARG A 216 -13.05 -0.30 4.92
N LYS A 217 -12.20 0.14 3.99
CA LYS A 217 -12.50 0.13 2.54
C LYS A 217 -12.36 -1.26 1.91
N VAL A 218 -11.39 -2.03 2.37
CA VAL A 218 -10.98 -3.32 1.80
C VAL A 218 -10.84 -4.34 2.93
N PRO A 219 -11.95 -4.81 3.51
CA PRO A 219 -11.91 -5.71 4.65
C PRO A 219 -11.31 -7.07 4.26
N GLY A 220 -10.26 -7.47 4.97
CA GLY A 220 -9.64 -8.78 4.89
C GLY A 220 -10.34 -9.82 5.76
N ARG A 221 -9.78 -11.03 5.77
CA ARG A 221 -10.19 -12.03 6.76
C ARG A 221 -9.77 -11.55 8.15
N LEU A 222 -10.64 -11.74 9.14
CA LEU A 222 -10.28 -11.39 10.52
C LEU A 222 -8.99 -12.07 10.96
N PRO A 223 -8.14 -11.43 11.75
CA PRO A 223 -6.94 -12.02 12.32
C PRO A 223 -7.20 -13.36 13.01
N VAL A 224 -6.24 -14.27 12.95
CA VAL A 224 -6.38 -15.64 13.49
C VAL A 224 -6.82 -15.62 14.96
N ALA A 225 -6.22 -14.76 15.77
CA ALA A 225 -6.58 -14.63 17.20
C ALA A 225 -8.05 -14.25 17.40
N ILE A 226 -8.58 -13.32 16.61
CA ILE A 226 -9.99 -12.90 16.68
C ILE A 226 -10.89 -14.02 16.18
N ARG A 227 -10.50 -14.73 15.11
CA ARG A 227 -11.26 -15.88 14.60
C ARG A 227 -11.37 -16.99 15.64
N LEU A 228 -10.28 -17.30 16.33
CA LEU A 228 -10.27 -18.31 17.40
C LEU A 228 -11.12 -17.87 18.59
N ALA A 229 -10.99 -16.62 19.05
CA ALA A 229 -11.81 -16.08 20.12
C ALA A 229 -13.32 -16.14 19.79
N ASN A 230 -13.70 -15.77 18.57
CA ASN A 230 -15.08 -15.85 18.10
C ASN A 230 -15.59 -17.29 17.98
N ALA A 231 -14.73 -18.25 17.62
CA ALA A 231 -15.09 -19.66 17.57
C ALA A 231 -15.32 -20.26 18.98
N MET A 232 -14.45 -19.89 19.93
CA MET A 232 -14.58 -20.34 21.34
C MET A 232 -15.78 -19.70 22.05
N GLY A 233 -16.10 -18.43 21.78
CA GLY A 233 -17.25 -17.74 22.35
C GLY A 233 -18.61 -18.17 21.77
N ARG A 234 -18.64 -18.90 20.65
CA ARG A 234 -19.86 -19.52 20.09
C ARG A 234 -20.11 -20.95 20.58
N ALA A 235 -19.15 -21.54 21.26
CA ALA A 235 -19.22 -22.92 21.79
C ALA A 235 -19.58 -22.94 23.29
N ALA A 236 -19.77 -21.81 23.93
CA ALA A 236 -20.24 -21.60 25.28
C ALA A 236 -21.68 -21.04 25.27
#